data_fc196958da225681d7afabadc6c3f33c
#
_entry.id   fc196958da225681d7afabadc6c3f33c
#
_cell.length_a   1.000
_cell.length_b   1.000
_cell.length_c   1.000
_cell.angle_alpha   90.00
_cell.angle_beta   90.00
_cell.angle_gamma   90.00
#
_symmetry.space_group_name_H-M   'P 1'
#
loop_
_entity.id
_entity.type
_entity.pdbx_description
1 polymer ?
#
loop_
_entity_poly.entity_id
_entity_poly.type
_entity_poly.pdbx_seq_one_letter_code
_entity_poly.pdbx_strand_id
1 'polypeptide(L)'
;MTIRMVPLSLALVAALAASQPAFAASPAKAADAAHTLSASDAAALDAVLKGEWRDAKNTARDVHRHPKETLAFFGVKPSQTVVEITPGGGWYSEVLAPYLKAEGRYVAAVVDPAAVAEKSRSYYQRSVDGLQKKFVDAPAQFDKAVTVKYDPAAPVFGAANSADVVLTFRNVHNWRSANQAEGMFKGFFAVLKPGGVLGVVEHRANQDVAADDDTGYVSEAQVIALAKAAGFQLQAKSEINANPKDTKDHPNGVWTLPPSNNHPEADRAKYQAIGESDRMTLRFVKP
;
A
#
# COMPACT_ATOMS: atom_id res chain seq x y z
N MET A 1 -12.84 -7.30 -95.37
CA MET A 1 -13.66 -7.19 -94.16
C MET A 1 -12.70 -6.84 -93.05
N THR A 2 -12.59 -5.55 -92.78
CA THR A 2 -11.51 -4.99 -91.92
C THR A 2 -12.11 -4.55 -90.59
N ILE A 3 -11.74 -5.26 -89.48
CA ILE A 3 -12.21 -4.94 -88.15
C ILE A 3 -11.24 -3.95 -87.52
N ARG A 4 -11.75 -2.76 -87.18
CA ARG A 4 -11.02 -1.73 -86.49
C ARG A 4 -11.10 -2.03 -84.99
N MET A 5 -9.94 -2.17 -84.34
CA MET A 5 -9.80 -2.21 -82.84
C MET A 5 -9.73 -0.78 -82.32
N VAL A 6 -10.56 -0.47 -81.29
CA VAL A 6 -10.52 0.78 -80.52
C VAL A 6 -9.72 0.53 -79.29
N PRO A 7 -8.75 1.35 -78.92
CA PRO A 7 -8.03 1.18 -77.63
C PRO A 7 -8.83 1.72 -76.47
N LEU A 8 -8.98 0.90 -75.42
CA LEU A 8 -9.59 1.25 -74.15
C LEU A 8 -8.52 1.90 -73.23
N SER A 9 -8.67 3.20 -73.01
CA SER A 9 -7.76 3.93 -72.08
C SER A 9 -8.15 3.66 -70.64
N LEU A 10 -7.26 3.01 -69.86
CA LEU A 10 -7.40 2.74 -68.42
C LEU A 10 -6.91 3.97 -67.66
N ALA A 11 -7.83 4.71 -67.06
CA ALA A 11 -7.48 5.81 -66.11
C ALA A 11 -7.14 5.24 -64.76
N LEU A 12 -5.89 5.40 -64.34
CA LEU A 12 -5.40 5.01 -62.98
C LEU A 12 -5.71 6.14 -62.02
N VAL A 13 -6.68 5.93 -61.12
CA VAL A 13 -6.96 6.85 -60.01
C VAL A 13 -6.03 6.49 -58.88
N ALA A 14 -5.01 7.32 -58.61
CA ALA A 14 -4.14 7.20 -57.44
C ALA A 14 -4.86 7.79 -56.23
N ALA A 15 -5.30 6.96 -55.29
CA ALA A 15 -5.79 7.39 -53.99
C ALA A 15 -4.60 7.70 -53.08
N LEU A 16 -4.35 8.98 -52.78
CA LEU A 16 -3.46 9.40 -51.73
C LEU A 16 -4.11 9.09 -50.37
N ALA A 17 -3.62 8.05 -49.68
CA ALA A 17 -3.93 7.83 -48.28
C ALA A 17 -3.11 8.81 -47.43
N ALA A 18 -3.75 9.84 -46.89
CA ALA A 18 -3.17 10.73 -45.92
C ALA A 18 -3.06 9.97 -44.57
N SER A 19 -1.85 9.51 -44.26
CA SER A 19 -1.54 8.99 -42.93
C SER A 19 -1.48 10.15 -41.91
N GLN A 20 -2.51 10.26 -41.07
CA GLN A 20 -2.47 11.15 -39.93
C GLN A 20 -1.48 10.58 -38.87
N PRO A 21 -0.56 11.38 -38.35
CA PRO A 21 0.26 10.94 -37.21
C PRO A 21 -0.65 10.74 -35.98
N ALA A 22 -0.67 9.51 -35.47
CA ALA A 22 -1.27 9.23 -34.18
C ALA A 22 -0.48 10.02 -33.12
N PHE A 23 -1.06 11.06 -32.59
CA PHE A 23 -0.57 11.70 -31.37
C PHE A 23 -0.66 10.65 -30.23
N ALA A 24 0.48 10.06 -29.89
CA ALA A 24 0.63 9.32 -28.66
C ALA A 24 0.40 10.31 -27.51
N ALA A 25 -0.74 10.21 -26.86
CA ALA A 25 -1.01 10.94 -25.64
C ALA A 25 0.07 10.53 -24.64
N SER A 26 0.96 11.46 -24.27
CA SER A 26 1.86 11.30 -23.13
C SER A 26 1.03 10.87 -21.92
N PRO A 27 1.49 9.87 -21.14
CA PRO A 27 0.79 9.52 -19.89
C PRO A 27 0.76 10.77 -19.02
N ALA A 28 -0.42 11.28 -18.76
CA ALA A 28 -0.61 12.38 -17.85
C ALA A 28 0.06 11.99 -16.53
N LYS A 29 1.04 12.79 -16.10
CA LYS A 29 1.65 12.68 -14.77
C LYS A 29 0.48 12.73 -13.79
N ALA A 30 0.19 11.59 -13.13
CA ALA A 30 -0.87 11.54 -12.14
C ALA A 30 -0.55 12.60 -11.10
N ALA A 31 -1.31 13.69 -11.12
CA ALA A 31 -1.08 14.82 -10.24
C ALA A 31 -1.20 14.31 -8.79
N ASP A 32 -0.34 14.80 -7.92
CA ASP A 32 -0.48 14.71 -6.47
C ASP A 32 -1.83 15.37 -6.07
N ALA A 33 -2.91 14.62 -6.23
CA ALA A 33 -4.20 15.01 -5.72
C ALA A 33 -4.16 14.78 -4.21
N ALA A 34 -3.51 15.70 -3.50
CA ALA A 34 -3.56 15.76 -2.05
C ALA A 34 -5.04 15.86 -1.66
N HIS A 35 -5.60 14.78 -1.09
CA HIS A 35 -6.86 14.89 -0.39
C HIS A 35 -6.62 15.74 0.84
N THR A 36 -7.05 16.98 0.77
CA THR A 36 -6.93 17.91 1.89
C THR A 36 -7.93 17.48 2.96
N LEU A 37 -7.44 17.12 4.13
CA LEU A 37 -8.30 16.92 5.30
C LEU A 37 -9.05 18.21 5.62
N SER A 38 -10.26 18.11 6.16
CA SER A 38 -10.90 19.28 6.76
C SER A 38 -10.04 19.82 7.91
N ALA A 39 -10.20 21.09 8.26
CA ALA A 39 -9.42 21.67 9.38
C ALA A 39 -9.69 20.91 10.70
N SER A 40 -10.91 20.43 10.92
CA SER A 40 -11.26 19.62 12.08
C SER A 40 -10.59 18.26 12.07
N ASP A 41 -10.59 17.56 10.92
CA ASP A 41 -9.97 16.23 10.80
C ASP A 41 -8.45 16.33 10.96
N ALA A 42 -7.84 17.38 10.40
CA ALA A 42 -6.41 17.65 10.56
C ALA A 42 -6.04 17.92 12.02
N ALA A 43 -6.84 18.72 12.73
CA ALA A 43 -6.62 19.01 14.14
C ALA A 43 -6.80 17.76 15.02
N ALA A 44 -7.81 16.92 14.73
CA ALA A 44 -8.01 15.65 15.42
C ALA A 44 -6.82 14.70 15.21
N LEU A 45 -6.30 14.60 13.99
CA LEU A 45 -5.13 13.79 13.69
C LEU A 45 -3.87 14.32 14.36
N ASP A 46 -3.67 15.64 14.40
CA ASP A 46 -2.56 16.27 15.12
C ASP A 46 -2.60 15.99 16.63
N ALA A 47 -3.80 15.99 17.23
CA ALA A 47 -3.98 15.63 18.62
C ALA A 47 -3.61 14.16 18.90
N VAL A 48 -4.04 13.25 18.03
CA VAL A 48 -3.71 11.82 18.11
C VAL A 48 -2.20 11.60 17.97
N LEU A 49 -1.54 12.27 17.04
CA LEU A 49 -0.09 12.11 16.82
C LEU A 49 0.75 12.58 18.01
N LYS A 50 0.23 13.48 18.84
CA LYS A 50 0.85 13.95 20.09
C LYS A 50 0.46 13.12 21.31
N GLY A 51 -0.35 12.07 21.16
CA GLY A 51 -0.88 11.29 22.25
C GLY A 51 0.21 10.54 23.04
N GLU A 52 0.14 10.62 24.37
CA GLU A 52 1.13 10.00 25.29
C GLU A 52 1.08 8.46 25.29
N TRP A 53 0.01 7.87 24.76
CA TRP A 53 -0.12 6.41 24.58
C TRP A 53 0.77 5.86 23.47
N ARG A 54 1.34 6.72 22.63
CA ARG A 54 2.23 6.30 21.55
C ARG A 54 3.60 5.95 22.10
N ASP A 55 4.11 4.77 21.74
CA ASP A 55 5.46 4.35 22.12
C ASP A 55 6.49 5.35 21.57
N ALA A 56 7.40 5.79 22.43
CA ALA A 56 8.47 6.72 22.06
C ALA A 56 9.33 6.21 20.89
N LYS A 57 9.52 4.87 20.78
CA LYS A 57 10.21 4.22 19.64
C LYS A 57 9.41 4.37 18.36
N ASN A 58 8.08 4.45 18.45
CA ASN A 58 7.22 4.63 17.30
C ASN A 58 7.16 6.10 16.87
N THR A 59 7.03 7.03 17.81
CA THR A 59 6.99 8.47 17.51
C THR A 59 8.30 8.97 16.91
N ALA A 60 9.45 8.46 17.36
CA ALA A 60 10.76 8.77 16.78
C ALA A 60 10.86 8.43 15.28
N ARG A 61 9.96 7.59 14.76
CA ARG A 61 9.92 7.16 13.36
C ARG A 61 8.95 7.97 12.48
N ASP A 62 8.21 8.91 13.07
CA ASP A 62 7.25 9.75 12.33
C ASP A 62 7.95 10.54 11.22
N VAL A 63 9.19 10.98 11.45
CA VAL A 63 10.04 11.69 10.47
C VAL A 63 10.36 10.87 9.21
N HIS A 64 10.20 9.55 9.27
CA HIS A 64 10.40 8.64 8.14
C HIS A 64 9.08 8.10 7.57
N ARG A 65 7.97 8.26 8.27
CA ARG A 65 6.68 7.63 7.93
C ARG A 65 5.58 8.62 7.62
N HIS A 66 5.80 9.89 7.95
CA HIS A 66 4.92 11.00 7.63
C HIS A 66 3.43 10.66 7.84
N PRO A 67 3.02 10.23 9.07
CA PRO A 67 1.70 9.62 9.28
C PRO A 67 0.56 10.56 8.91
N LYS A 68 0.68 11.85 9.20
CA LYS A 68 -0.35 12.83 8.90
C LYS A 68 -0.56 12.96 7.39
N GLU A 69 0.51 13.18 6.66
CA GLU A 69 0.52 13.37 5.23
C GLU A 69 0.08 12.09 4.51
N THR A 70 0.53 10.92 5.00
CA THR A 70 0.17 9.62 4.44
C THR A 70 -1.32 9.33 4.60
N LEU A 71 -1.90 9.54 5.80
CA LEU A 71 -3.31 9.31 6.04
C LEU A 71 -4.20 10.34 5.32
N ALA A 72 -3.74 11.59 5.21
CA ALA A 72 -4.39 12.62 4.40
C ALA A 72 -4.42 12.24 2.91
N PHE A 73 -3.29 11.79 2.36
CA PHE A 73 -3.20 11.32 0.97
C PHE A 73 -4.16 10.15 0.70
N PHE A 74 -4.32 9.22 1.62
CA PHE A 74 -5.31 8.14 1.51
C PHE A 74 -6.75 8.61 1.73
N GLY A 75 -6.95 9.83 2.23
CA GLY A 75 -8.28 10.39 2.49
C GLY A 75 -8.97 9.77 3.69
N VAL A 76 -8.21 9.37 4.71
CA VAL A 76 -8.74 8.77 5.94
C VAL A 76 -9.45 9.83 6.78
N LYS A 77 -10.73 9.59 7.10
CA LYS A 77 -11.58 10.47 7.91
C LYS A 77 -12.01 9.77 9.20
N PRO A 78 -12.28 10.52 10.29
CA PRO A 78 -12.63 9.93 11.59
C PRO A 78 -13.94 9.14 11.60
N SER A 79 -14.83 9.35 10.62
CA SER A 79 -16.14 8.66 10.52
C SER A 79 -16.12 7.36 9.73
N GLN A 80 -14.97 6.94 9.20
CA GLN A 80 -14.86 5.78 8.30
C GLN A 80 -14.62 4.46 9.04
N THR A 81 -14.97 3.36 8.39
CA THR A 81 -14.48 2.03 8.73
C THR A 81 -13.17 1.78 8.01
N VAL A 82 -12.09 1.68 8.77
CA VAL A 82 -10.72 1.43 8.25
C VAL A 82 -10.23 0.07 8.68
N VAL A 83 -9.77 -0.73 7.73
CA VAL A 83 -9.14 -2.04 7.97
C VAL A 83 -7.64 -1.89 7.72
N GLU A 84 -6.83 -2.06 8.77
CA GLU A 84 -5.37 -2.16 8.66
C GLU A 84 -4.98 -3.62 8.55
N ILE A 85 -4.25 -3.95 7.47
CA ILE A 85 -3.83 -5.32 7.18
C ILE A 85 -2.45 -5.60 7.79
N THR A 86 -2.40 -6.62 8.62
CA THR A 86 -1.16 -7.09 9.28
C THR A 86 -0.44 -5.94 9.99
N PRO A 87 -1.05 -5.33 11.01
CA PRO A 87 -0.51 -4.14 11.71
C PRO A 87 0.83 -4.38 12.43
N GLY A 88 1.25 -5.66 12.56
CA GLY A 88 2.45 -6.04 13.29
C GLY A 88 2.41 -5.57 14.73
N GLY A 89 3.42 -4.84 15.18
CA GLY A 89 3.47 -4.25 16.52
C GLY A 89 2.54 -3.04 16.74
N GLY A 90 1.66 -2.72 15.79
CA GLY A 90 0.62 -1.70 15.92
C GLY A 90 1.11 -0.26 15.81
N TRP A 91 2.08 0.01 14.94
CA TRP A 91 2.59 1.37 14.75
C TRP A 91 1.48 2.33 14.26
N TYR A 92 0.76 1.96 13.20
CA TYR A 92 -0.40 2.73 12.72
C TYR A 92 -1.63 2.53 13.59
N SER A 93 -1.75 1.40 14.30
CA SER A 93 -2.84 1.18 15.27
C SER A 93 -2.87 2.25 16.36
N GLU A 94 -1.69 2.74 16.80
CA GLU A 94 -1.56 3.84 17.78
C GLU A 94 -2.13 5.17 17.27
N VAL A 95 -2.30 5.30 15.98
CA VAL A 95 -2.86 6.48 15.31
C VAL A 95 -4.31 6.23 14.89
N LEU A 96 -4.56 5.16 14.15
CA LEU A 96 -5.85 4.87 13.53
C LEU A 96 -6.95 4.57 14.57
N ALA A 97 -6.65 3.75 15.59
CA ALA A 97 -7.67 3.37 16.56
C ALA A 97 -8.22 4.58 17.35
N PRO A 98 -7.40 5.45 17.95
CA PRO A 98 -7.92 6.63 18.63
C PRO A 98 -8.51 7.68 17.67
N TYR A 99 -7.97 7.82 16.45
CA TYR A 99 -8.50 8.75 15.45
C TYR A 99 -9.93 8.39 15.01
N LEU A 100 -10.22 7.10 14.88
CA LEU A 100 -11.54 6.59 14.44
C LEU A 100 -12.50 6.34 15.61
N LYS A 101 -12.03 6.41 16.85
CA LYS A 101 -12.78 5.96 18.03
C LYS A 101 -14.13 6.63 18.22
N ALA A 102 -14.25 7.92 17.93
CA ALA A 102 -15.45 8.69 18.22
C ALA A 102 -16.59 8.36 17.24
N GLU A 103 -16.33 8.33 15.95
CA GLU A 103 -17.33 8.30 14.90
C GLU A 103 -17.17 7.15 13.91
N GLY A 104 -16.00 6.57 13.82
CA GLY A 104 -15.65 5.50 12.87
C GLY A 104 -15.40 4.16 13.52
N ARG A 105 -14.70 3.31 12.79
CA ARG A 105 -14.34 1.97 13.23
C ARG A 105 -12.94 1.60 12.76
N TYR A 106 -12.07 1.23 13.69
CA TYR A 106 -10.77 0.64 13.38
C TYR A 106 -10.84 -0.88 13.48
N VAL A 107 -10.36 -1.57 12.44
CA VAL A 107 -10.27 -3.02 12.37
C VAL A 107 -8.82 -3.42 12.09
N ALA A 108 -8.20 -4.12 13.02
CA ALA A 108 -6.90 -4.74 12.87
C ALA A 108 -7.07 -6.15 12.29
N ALA A 109 -6.75 -6.34 11.01
CA ALA A 109 -6.77 -7.66 10.38
C ALA A 109 -5.41 -8.34 10.62
N VAL A 110 -5.39 -9.39 11.43
CA VAL A 110 -4.19 -10.13 11.82
C VAL A 110 -4.21 -11.53 11.21
N VAL A 111 -3.04 -12.07 10.87
CA VAL A 111 -2.94 -13.46 10.42
C VAL A 111 -3.40 -14.39 11.53
N ASP A 112 -4.28 -15.36 11.21
CA ASP A 112 -4.64 -16.38 12.17
C ASP A 112 -3.47 -17.36 12.37
N PRO A 113 -2.92 -17.47 13.60
CA PRO A 113 -1.84 -18.41 13.85
C PRO A 113 -2.21 -19.88 13.60
N ALA A 114 -3.50 -20.21 13.67
CA ALA A 114 -3.98 -21.56 13.38
C ALA A 114 -4.00 -21.89 11.88
N ALA A 115 -4.08 -20.88 11.02
CA ALA A 115 -4.18 -21.02 9.56
C ALA A 115 -2.81 -21.08 8.84
N VAL A 116 -1.70 -20.95 9.58
CA VAL A 116 -0.35 -20.97 8.99
C VAL A 116 0.41 -22.25 9.34
N ALA A 117 1.48 -22.53 8.57
CA ALA A 117 2.36 -23.65 8.85
C ALA A 117 2.93 -23.58 10.28
N GLU A 118 3.10 -24.74 10.92
CA GLU A 118 3.51 -24.85 12.32
C GLU A 118 4.79 -24.04 12.64
N LYS A 119 5.77 -24.09 11.76
CA LYS A 119 7.04 -23.33 11.90
C LYS A 119 6.85 -21.81 12.04
N SER A 120 5.76 -21.26 11.49
CA SER A 120 5.45 -19.82 11.51
C SER A 120 4.45 -19.44 12.61
N ARG A 121 3.76 -20.41 13.20
CA ARG A 121 2.66 -20.21 14.15
C ARG A 121 3.07 -19.36 15.35
N SER A 122 4.20 -19.66 15.95
CA SER A 122 4.70 -18.93 17.13
C SER A 122 5.03 -17.45 16.82
N TYR A 123 5.48 -17.15 15.60
CA TYR A 123 5.73 -15.79 15.17
C TYR A 123 4.43 -14.98 15.10
N TYR A 124 3.41 -15.51 14.40
CA TYR A 124 2.13 -14.83 14.27
C TYR A 124 1.38 -14.76 15.61
N GLN A 125 1.49 -15.80 16.47
CA GLN A 125 0.90 -15.75 17.80
C GLN A 125 1.48 -14.61 18.64
N ARG A 126 2.82 -14.47 18.67
CA ARG A 126 3.46 -13.34 19.38
C ARG A 126 3.04 -11.98 18.82
N SER A 127 2.84 -11.86 17.52
CA SER A 127 2.37 -10.62 16.90
C SER A 127 0.96 -10.27 17.35
N VAL A 128 0.05 -11.25 17.37
CA VAL A 128 -1.33 -11.09 17.85
C VAL A 128 -1.35 -10.73 19.34
N ASP A 129 -0.62 -11.48 20.17
CA ASP A 129 -0.57 -11.27 21.61
C ASP A 129 -0.01 -9.88 21.95
N GLY A 130 1.04 -9.45 21.27
CA GLY A 130 1.63 -8.13 21.45
C GLY A 130 0.67 -7.00 21.08
N LEU A 131 -0.09 -7.15 19.99
CA LEU A 131 -1.10 -6.16 19.59
C LEU A 131 -2.27 -6.14 20.59
N GLN A 132 -2.77 -7.30 21.00
CA GLN A 132 -3.84 -7.41 21.99
C GLN A 132 -3.41 -6.81 23.35
N LYS A 133 -2.18 -7.11 23.78
CA LYS A 133 -1.64 -6.51 25.01
C LYS A 133 -1.63 -4.98 24.92
N LYS A 134 -1.19 -4.41 23.81
CA LYS A 134 -1.23 -2.94 23.57
C LYS A 134 -2.64 -2.39 23.72
N PHE A 135 -3.65 -3.07 23.20
CA PHE A 135 -5.05 -2.63 23.29
C PHE A 135 -5.59 -2.72 24.74
N VAL A 136 -5.20 -3.75 25.48
CA VAL A 136 -5.59 -3.94 26.87
C VAL A 136 -4.88 -2.93 27.80
N ASP A 137 -3.61 -2.62 27.54
CA ASP A 137 -2.81 -1.71 28.38
C ASP A 137 -3.29 -0.23 28.30
N ALA A 138 -3.96 0.15 27.19
CA ALA A 138 -4.44 1.52 27.00
C ALA A 138 -5.91 1.54 26.54
N PRO A 139 -6.86 1.08 27.36
CA PRO A 139 -8.27 0.93 26.97
C PRO A 139 -8.92 2.26 26.60
N ALA A 140 -8.48 3.36 27.20
CA ALA A 140 -9.00 4.69 26.85
C ALA A 140 -8.81 5.04 25.37
N GLN A 141 -7.87 4.43 24.67
CA GLN A 141 -7.58 4.62 23.24
C GLN A 141 -8.11 3.48 22.37
N PHE A 142 -8.10 2.24 22.88
CA PHE A 142 -8.27 1.04 22.08
C PHE A 142 -9.51 0.20 22.39
N ASP A 143 -10.36 0.58 23.32
CA ASP A 143 -11.56 -0.19 23.75
C ASP A 143 -12.55 -0.49 22.59
N LYS A 144 -12.54 0.33 21.53
CA LYS A 144 -13.35 0.13 20.33
C LYS A 144 -12.59 -0.50 19.16
N ALA A 145 -11.28 -0.80 19.33
CA ALA A 145 -10.51 -1.47 18.30
C ALA A 145 -10.98 -2.93 18.14
N VAL A 146 -11.20 -3.33 16.91
CA VAL A 146 -11.67 -4.70 16.58
C VAL A 146 -10.51 -5.47 15.95
N THR A 147 -10.29 -6.70 16.41
CA THR A 147 -9.33 -7.61 15.77
C THR A 147 -10.09 -8.67 14.98
N VAL A 148 -9.72 -8.83 13.70
CA VAL A 148 -10.21 -9.88 12.82
C VAL A 148 -9.04 -10.77 12.42
N LYS A 149 -9.16 -12.07 12.66
CA LYS A 149 -8.18 -13.07 12.20
C LYS A 149 -8.50 -13.51 10.79
N TYR A 150 -7.49 -13.62 9.94
CA TYR A 150 -7.66 -14.11 8.56
C TYR A 150 -6.67 -15.21 8.21
N ASP A 151 -7.09 -16.11 7.30
CA ASP A 151 -6.22 -17.09 6.66
C ASP A 151 -5.52 -16.43 5.44
N PRO A 152 -4.17 -16.38 5.39
CA PRO A 152 -3.47 -15.82 4.25
C PRO A 152 -3.69 -16.54 2.92
N ALA A 153 -4.09 -17.83 2.95
CA ALA A 153 -4.39 -18.60 1.75
C ALA A 153 -5.79 -18.30 1.17
N ALA A 154 -6.73 -17.89 2.03
CA ALA A 154 -8.09 -17.53 1.65
C ALA A 154 -8.58 -16.30 2.45
N PRO A 155 -7.99 -15.10 2.23
CA PRO A 155 -8.17 -13.97 3.12
C PRO A 155 -9.58 -13.37 3.05
N VAL A 156 -10.22 -13.26 4.23
CA VAL A 156 -11.49 -12.56 4.44
C VAL A 156 -11.31 -11.57 5.58
N PHE A 157 -11.54 -10.28 5.31
CA PHE A 157 -11.25 -9.18 6.24
C PHE A 157 -12.52 -8.61 6.89
N GLY A 158 -13.67 -9.15 6.59
CA GLY A 158 -14.99 -8.72 7.05
C GLY A 158 -16.07 -9.04 6.03
N ALA A 159 -17.28 -8.55 6.27
CA ALA A 159 -18.36 -8.67 5.30
C ALA A 159 -18.02 -7.92 4.01
N ALA A 160 -18.50 -8.40 2.87
CA ALA A 160 -18.31 -7.70 1.60
C ALA A 160 -18.90 -6.28 1.66
N ASN A 161 -18.19 -5.32 1.05
CA ASN A 161 -18.60 -3.91 0.99
C ASN A 161 -18.85 -3.25 2.36
N SER A 162 -18.06 -3.61 3.38
CA SER A 162 -18.21 -3.09 4.75
C SER A 162 -17.18 -2.03 5.14
N ALA A 163 -16.04 -1.97 4.45
CA ALA A 163 -14.97 -1.02 4.76
C ALA A 163 -14.96 0.16 3.78
N ASP A 164 -14.63 1.34 4.29
CA ASP A 164 -14.41 2.54 3.48
C ASP A 164 -12.96 2.62 3.00
N VAL A 165 -12.01 2.17 3.84
CA VAL A 165 -10.58 2.21 3.55
C VAL A 165 -9.93 0.91 4.00
N VAL A 166 -9.05 0.37 3.17
CA VAL A 166 -8.09 -0.69 3.52
C VAL A 166 -6.69 -0.12 3.42
N LEU A 167 -5.88 -0.32 4.45
CA LEU A 167 -4.50 0.15 4.51
C LEU A 167 -3.53 -1.02 4.71
N THR A 168 -2.45 -1.00 3.96
CA THR A 168 -1.34 -1.93 4.17
C THR A 168 0.01 -1.21 4.09
N PHE A 169 0.91 -1.58 5.00
CA PHE A 169 2.19 -0.93 5.17
C PHE A 169 3.31 -1.96 5.20
N ARG A 170 4.04 -2.11 4.08
CA ARG A 170 5.23 -2.96 3.93
C ARG A 170 4.95 -4.45 4.17
N ASN A 171 3.92 -4.96 3.48
CA ASN A 171 3.52 -6.36 3.56
C ASN A 171 3.51 -7.05 2.18
N VAL A 172 3.45 -6.30 1.08
CA VAL A 172 3.27 -6.88 -0.27
C VAL A 172 4.42 -7.80 -0.63
N HIS A 173 5.67 -7.44 -0.28
CA HIS A 173 6.84 -8.29 -0.50
C HIS A 173 6.70 -9.68 0.17
N ASN A 174 6.16 -9.74 1.40
CA ASN A 174 5.92 -10.99 2.10
C ASN A 174 4.86 -11.86 1.40
N TRP A 175 3.78 -11.24 0.93
CA TRP A 175 2.71 -11.97 0.22
C TRP A 175 3.16 -12.44 -1.15
N ARG A 176 4.05 -11.69 -1.83
CA ARG A 176 4.63 -12.12 -3.10
C ARG A 176 5.51 -13.35 -2.93
N SER A 177 6.45 -13.32 -1.99
CA SER A 177 7.33 -14.48 -1.72
C SER A 177 6.58 -15.72 -1.24
N ALA A 178 5.42 -15.54 -0.59
CA ALA A 178 4.53 -16.61 -0.15
C ALA A 178 3.50 -17.03 -1.23
N ASN A 179 3.50 -16.44 -2.43
CA ASN A 179 2.49 -16.63 -3.48
C ASN A 179 1.05 -16.39 -3.02
N GLN A 180 0.85 -15.37 -2.18
CA GLN A 180 -0.44 -14.99 -1.57
C GLN A 180 -0.96 -13.65 -2.07
N ALA A 181 -0.14 -12.86 -2.76
CA ALA A 181 -0.45 -11.47 -3.09
C ALA A 181 -1.77 -11.29 -3.85
N GLU A 182 -2.05 -12.13 -4.85
CA GLU A 182 -3.31 -12.04 -5.60
C GLU A 182 -4.54 -12.27 -4.72
N GLY A 183 -4.50 -13.27 -3.83
CA GLY A 183 -5.57 -13.55 -2.88
C GLY A 183 -5.81 -12.39 -1.93
N MET A 184 -4.73 -11.80 -1.41
CA MET A 184 -4.79 -10.64 -0.54
C MET A 184 -5.49 -9.45 -1.22
N PHE A 185 -5.06 -9.07 -2.44
CA PHE A 185 -5.68 -7.96 -3.16
C PHE A 185 -7.14 -8.21 -3.54
N LYS A 186 -7.53 -9.46 -3.89
CA LYS A 186 -8.93 -9.86 -4.08
C LYS A 186 -9.74 -9.72 -2.78
N GLY A 187 -9.17 -10.10 -1.65
CA GLY A 187 -9.79 -9.91 -0.33
C GLY A 187 -9.99 -8.43 0.02
N PHE A 188 -9.01 -7.57 -0.28
CA PHE A 188 -9.14 -6.11 -0.11
C PHE A 188 -10.27 -5.54 -0.97
N PHE A 189 -10.35 -5.99 -2.22
CA PHE A 189 -11.43 -5.60 -3.12
C PHE A 189 -12.80 -6.04 -2.61
N ALA A 190 -12.91 -7.25 -2.09
CA ALA A 190 -14.17 -7.79 -1.58
C ALA A 190 -14.70 -7.01 -0.37
N VAL A 191 -13.85 -6.67 0.61
CA VAL A 191 -14.26 -5.98 1.83
C VAL A 191 -14.58 -4.51 1.61
N LEU A 192 -13.94 -3.85 0.65
CA LEU A 192 -14.17 -2.44 0.35
C LEU A 192 -15.54 -2.20 -0.29
N LYS A 193 -16.18 -1.10 0.10
CA LYS A 193 -17.36 -0.55 -0.58
C LYS A 193 -17.01 -0.06 -1.99
N PRO A 194 -17.96 0.01 -2.95
CA PRO A 194 -17.78 0.81 -4.15
C PRO A 194 -17.36 2.24 -3.79
N GLY A 195 -16.38 2.80 -4.47
CA GLY A 195 -15.74 4.08 -4.12
C GLY A 195 -14.75 4.01 -2.96
N GLY A 196 -14.62 2.86 -2.29
CA GLY A 196 -13.67 2.65 -1.20
C GLY A 196 -12.21 2.67 -1.65
N VAL A 197 -11.31 3.01 -0.74
CA VAL A 197 -9.90 3.27 -1.01
C VAL A 197 -9.02 2.13 -0.50
N LEU A 198 -8.09 1.66 -1.34
CA LEU A 198 -6.94 0.86 -0.92
C LEU A 198 -5.70 1.76 -0.90
N GLY A 199 -5.12 1.94 0.29
CA GLY A 199 -3.84 2.62 0.49
C GLY A 199 -2.70 1.61 0.69
N VAL A 200 -1.66 1.73 -0.15
CA VAL A 200 -0.48 0.85 -0.09
C VAL A 200 0.77 1.69 0.09
N VAL A 201 1.52 1.41 1.15
CA VAL A 201 2.91 1.86 1.33
C VAL A 201 3.80 0.62 1.28
N GLU A 202 4.76 0.59 0.36
CA GLU A 202 5.66 -0.56 0.21
C GLU A 202 7.09 -0.13 -0.11
N HIS A 203 8.07 -0.94 0.26
CA HIS A 203 9.48 -0.75 -0.08
C HIS A 203 9.66 -0.77 -1.60
N ARG A 204 10.21 0.31 -2.16
CA ARG A 204 10.21 0.55 -3.60
C ARG A 204 11.51 0.09 -4.27
N ALA A 205 11.41 -0.92 -5.14
CA ALA A 205 12.46 -1.29 -6.07
C ALA A 205 12.57 -0.30 -7.25
N ASN A 206 13.77 -0.20 -7.85
CA ASN A 206 13.99 0.61 -9.04
C ASN A 206 13.41 -0.02 -10.32
N GLN A 207 13.26 -1.35 -10.32
CA GLN A 207 12.76 -2.16 -11.43
C GLN A 207 12.00 -3.37 -10.90
N ASP A 208 11.34 -4.12 -11.78
CA ASP A 208 10.66 -5.35 -11.39
C ASP A 208 11.65 -6.35 -10.82
N VAL A 209 11.23 -7.02 -9.74
CA VAL A 209 12.02 -8.03 -9.04
C VAL A 209 11.35 -9.40 -9.18
N ALA A 210 12.13 -10.47 -9.07
CA ALA A 210 11.62 -11.84 -9.09
C ALA A 210 10.61 -12.09 -7.95
N ALA A 211 9.76 -13.11 -8.10
CA ALA A 211 8.75 -13.42 -7.08
C ALA A 211 9.37 -13.90 -5.76
N ASP A 212 10.52 -14.56 -5.86
CA ASP A 212 11.33 -15.09 -4.77
C ASP A 212 12.44 -14.13 -4.32
N ASP A 213 12.43 -12.87 -4.77
CA ASP A 213 13.36 -11.86 -4.29
C ASP A 213 13.22 -11.68 -2.77
N ASP A 214 14.35 -11.80 -2.08
CA ASP A 214 14.43 -11.75 -0.62
C ASP A 214 14.94 -10.41 -0.08
N THR A 215 15.09 -9.40 -0.94
CA THR A 215 15.55 -8.06 -0.53
C THR A 215 14.46 -7.24 0.14
N GLY A 216 13.19 -7.64 0.01
CA GLY A 216 12.02 -6.94 0.54
C GLY A 216 11.56 -5.74 -0.31
N TYR A 217 12.25 -5.41 -1.41
CA TYR A 217 11.80 -4.38 -2.34
C TYR A 217 10.83 -4.94 -3.38
N VAL A 218 9.87 -4.11 -3.81
CA VAL A 218 8.89 -4.42 -4.87
C VAL A 218 8.78 -3.20 -5.78
N SER A 219 8.65 -3.39 -7.11
CA SER A 219 8.44 -2.27 -8.01
C SER A 219 7.01 -1.70 -7.91
N GLU A 220 6.86 -0.41 -8.22
CA GLU A 220 5.52 0.19 -8.33
C GLU A 220 4.66 -0.52 -9.39
N ALA A 221 5.26 -0.91 -10.52
CA ALA A 221 4.57 -1.59 -11.61
C ALA A 221 3.96 -2.91 -11.15
N GLN A 222 4.69 -3.70 -10.34
CA GLN A 222 4.22 -4.97 -9.80
C GLN A 222 3.06 -4.78 -8.82
N VAL A 223 3.13 -3.79 -7.92
CA VAL A 223 2.02 -3.49 -7.00
C VAL A 223 0.79 -3.01 -7.76
N ILE A 224 0.98 -2.14 -8.76
CA ILE A 224 -0.11 -1.64 -9.61
C ILE A 224 -0.76 -2.79 -10.40
N ALA A 225 0.03 -3.73 -10.91
CA ALA A 225 -0.48 -4.89 -11.63
C ALA A 225 -1.34 -5.78 -10.73
N LEU A 226 -0.90 -6.08 -9.50
CA LEU A 226 -1.68 -6.83 -8.49
C LEU A 226 -3.01 -6.15 -8.18
N ALA A 227 -3.00 -4.84 -7.94
CA ALA A 227 -4.22 -4.08 -7.66
C ALA A 227 -5.19 -4.09 -8.86
N LYS A 228 -4.69 -3.86 -10.07
CA LYS A 228 -5.49 -3.91 -11.31
C LYS A 228 -6.10 -5.29 -11.55
N ALA A 229 -5.34 -6.36 -11.34
CA ALA A 229 -5.83 -7.73 -11.48
C ALA A 229 -6.98 -8.06 -10.51
N ALA A 230 -7.01 -7.42 -9.33
CA ALA A 230 -8.11 -7.52 -8.39
C ALA A 230 -9.32 -6.62 -8.71
N GLY A 231 -9.21 -5.71 -9.71
CA GLY A 231 -10.28 -4.81 -10.14
C GLY A 231 -10.12 -3.34 -9.68
N PHE A 232 -9.06 -3.00 -8.99
CA PHE A 232 -8.79 -1.62 -8.56
C PHE A 232 -8.34 -0.73 -9.72
N GLN A 233 -8.62 0.57 -9.56
CA GLN A 233 -8.07 1.62 -10.41
C GLN A 233 -7.04 2.43 -9.62
N LEU A 234 -5.85 2.64 -10.18
CA LEU A 234 -4.86 3.55 -9.61
C LEU A 234 -5.39 4.98 -9.73
N GLN A 235 -5.53 5.66 -8.60
CA GLN A 235 -6.02 7.04 -8.55
C GLN A 235 -4.88 8.06 -8.41
N ALA A 236 -3.91 7.78 -7.53
CA ALA A 236 -2.79 8.69 -7.29
C ALA A 236 -1.55 7.94 -6.78
N LYS A 237 -0.38 8.57 -6.94
CA LYS A 237 0.90 8.18 -6.34
C LYS A 237 1.47 9.37 -5.59
N SER A 238 2.25 9.11 -4.54
CA SER A 238 2.92 10.17 -3.78
C SER A 238 4.33 9.77 -3.38
N GLU A 239 5.19 10.77 -3.32
CA GLU A 239 6.57 10.66 -2.84
C GLU A 239 6.71 10.99 -1.33
N ILE A 240 5.61 11.07 -0.58
CA ILE A 240 5.58 11.39 0.85
C ILE A 240 6.54 10.51 1.65
N ASN A 241 6.63 9.21 1.31
CA ASN A 241 7.48 8.23 2.00
C ASN A 241 8.74 7.88 1.20
N ALA A 242 9.12 8.68 0.22
CA ALA A 242 10.34 8.48 -0.56
C ALA A 242 11.59 8.78 0.28
N ASN A 243 12.63 7.99 0.07
CA ASN A 243 13.96 8.24 0.62
C ASN A 243 15.03 8.10 -0.46
N PRO A 244 15.48 9.19 -1.08
CA PRO A 244 16.47 9.16 -2.15
C PRO A 244 17.87 8.71 -1.70
N LYS A 245 18.11 8.60 -0.37
CA LYS A 245 19.38 8.08 0.17
C LYS A 245 19.43 6.56 0.15
N ASP A 246 18.29 5.89 0.01
CA ASP A 246 18.21 4.43 -0.07
C ASP A 246 18.61 3.98 -1.48
N THR A 247 19.81 3.43 -1.62
CA THR A 247 20.38 2.95 -2.91
C THR A 247 19.85 1.58 -3.32
N LYS A 248 19.18 0.86 -2.40
CA LYS A 248 18.48 -0.44 -2.62
C LYS A 248 19.41 -1.63 -2.94
N ASP A 249 20.70 -1.47 -2.77
CA ASP A 249 21.76 -2.48 -3.00
C ASP A 249 22.40 -2.98 -1.70
N HIS A 250 21.64 -2.94 -0.61
CA HIS A 250 22.12 -3.29 0.72
C HIS A 250 22.27 -4.82 0.89
N PRO A 251 23.27 -5.29 1.69
CA PRO A 251 23.58 -6.72 1.82
C PRO A 251 22.42 -7.62 2.26
N ASN A 252 21.52 -7.10 3.09
CA ASN A 252 20.31 -7.79 3.55
C ASN A 252 19.04 -7.05 3.11
N GLY A 253 19.05 -6.43 1.93
CA GLY A 253 17.94 -5.65 1.42
C GLY A 253 17.45 -4.59 2.41
N VAL A 254 16.16 -4.40 2.50
CA VAL A 254 15.52 -3.40 3.38
C VAL A 254 15.84 -3.63 4.87
N TRP A 255 16.16 -4.86 5.26
CA TRP A 255 16.46 -5.19 6.67
C TRP A 255 17.84 -4.73 7.12
N THR A 256 18.71 -4.35 6.21
CA THR A 256 19.98 -3.67 6.54
C THR A 256 19.72 -2.32 7.18
N LEU A 257 18.66 -1.63 6.76
CA LEU A 257 18.30 -0.29 7.20
C LEU A 257 17.49 -0.30 8.52
N PRO A 258 17.39 0.86 9.20
CA PRO A 258 16.45 1.00 10.33
C PRO A 258 15.01 0.62 9.93
N PRO A 259 14.25 0.04 10.86
CA PRO A 259 14.57 -0.25 12.25
C PRO A 259 15.23 -1.62 12.46
N SER A 260 15.37 -2.44 11.42
CA SER A 260 15.87 -3.82 11.54
C SER A 260 17.37 -3.85 11.88
N ASN A 261 18.15 -2.94 11.26
CA ASN A 261 19.59 -2.79 11.50
C ASN A 261 20.35 -4.13 11.38
N ASN A 262 20.00 -4.95 10.38
CA ASN A 262 20.65 -6.22 10.10
C ASN A 262 21.98 -5.98 9.36
N HIS A 263 22.98 -5.52 10.10
CA HIS A 263 24.32 -5.17 9.62
C HIS A 263 25.33 -5.29 10.77
N PRO A 264 26.65 -5.38 10.49
CA PRO A 264 27.68 -5.27 11.51
C PRO A 264 27.61 -3.93 12.25
N GLU A 265 27.94 -3.96 13.57
CA GLU A 265 27.89 -2.74 14.39
C GLU A 265 28.79 -1.61 13.85
N ALA A 266 29.92 -1.97 13.23
CA ALA A 266 30.84 -1.00 12.59
C ALA A 266 30.17 -0.16 11.48
N ASP A 267 29.11 -0.68 10.84
CA ASP A 267 28.39 0.00 9.75
C ASP A 267 27.16 0.80 10.24
N ARG A 268 26.87 0.77 11.54
CA ARG A 268 25.69 1.43 12.13
C ARG A 268 25.53 2.87 11.68
N ALA A 269 26.59 3.67 11.80
CA ALA A 269 26.54 5.09 11.46
C ALA A 269 26.18 5.33 9.98
N LYS A 270 26.70 4.48 9.07
CA LYS A 270 26.42 4.52 7.64
C LYS A 270 24.91 4.31 7.38
N TYR A 271 24.32 3.26 7.94
CA TYR A 271 22.93 2.92 7.68
C TYR A 271 21.95 3.82 8.44
N GLN A 272 22.32 4.29 9.63
CA GLN A 272 21.52 5.31 10.33
C GLN A 272 21.46 6.64 9.55
N ALA A 273 22.50 7.03 8.84
CA ALA A 273 22.54 8.23 8.02
C ALA A 273 21.63 8.14 6.78
N ILE A 274 21.34 6.92 6.29
CA ILE A 274 20.35 6.66 5.25
C ILE A 274 18.94 6.82 5.82
N GLY A 275 18.68 6.25 6.98
CA GLY A 275 17.35 6.18 7.59
C GLY A 275 16.55 4.95 7.14
N GLU A 276 15.23 5.01 7.21
CA GLU A 276 14.35 3.92 6.74
C GLU A 276 14.35 3.85 5.20
N SER A 277 14.00 2.69 4.65
CA SER A 277 13.98 2.44 3.20
C SER A 277 13.12 3.43 2.42
N ASP A 278 13.44 3.58 1.13
CA ASP A 278 12.58 4.26 0.16
C ASP A 278 11.26 3.52 -0.02
N ARG A 279 10.15 4.26 -0.04
CA ARG A 279 8.80 3.66 -0.11
C ARG A 279 7.90 4.38 -1.10
N MET A 280 7.27 3.58 -1.98
CA MET A 280 6.14 4.05 -2.76
C MET A 280 4.94 4.29 -1.86
N THR A 281 4.08 5.21 -2.24
CA THR A 281 2.77 5.45 -1.61
C THR A 281 1.73 5.53 -2.72
N LEU A 282 0.87 4.51 -2.79
CA LEU A 282 -0.08 4.30 -3.89
C LEU A 282 -1.51 4.29 -3.37
N ARG A 283 -2.37 5.09 -4.01
CA ARG A 283 -3.80 5.15 -3.71
C ARG A 283 -4.60 4.58 -4.85
N PHE A 284 -5.40 3.57 -4.54
CA PHE A 284 -6.31 2.92 -5.47
C PHE A 284 -7.75 3.11 -5.01
N VAL A 285 -8.69 3.04 -5.96
CA VAL A 285 -10.13 3.08 -5.71
C VAL A 285 -10.78 1.81 -6.25
N LYS A 286 -11.75 1.29 -5.51
CA LYS A 286 -12.70 0.29 -6.02
C LYS A 286 -13.77 1.03 -6.80
N PRO A 287 -13.93 0.80 -8.13
CA PRO A 287 -14.96 1.46 -8.93
C PRO A 287 -16.39 1.13 -8.49
#